data_57a01c4ef639be42d43ba09f1723909d
#
_entry.id   57a01c4ef639be42d43ba09f1723909d
#
_cell.length_a   1.000
_cell.length_b   1.000
_cell.length_c   1.000
_cell.angle_alpha   90.00
_cell.angle_beta   90.00
_cell.angle_gamma   90.00
#
_symmetry.space_group_name_H-M   'P 1'
#
loop_
_entity.id
_entity.type
_entity.pdbx_description
1 polymer ?
#
loop_
_entity_poly.entity_id
_entity_poly.type
_entity_poly.pdbx_seq_one_letter_code
_entity_poly.pdbx_strand_id
1 'polypeptide(L)'
;MTDTNLDILTKRDPAMAEIIQAELQRQRDHLELIASENFTSEAVLAAQGSVLTNKYAEGLPKKRYYGGCEFIDRAEQLAIDRAKELFGATHANVQPHSGAQANFAVFLALLNPGDTIMGMDLSHGGHLTHGSPVNVSGKWFKACHYGVNPDTERLDYDQIRELALKEKPKMLICGYSAYPRIIEFDKFRAIADEVGAYLMADIAHIAGLVATGHHPSPISYCDVVTTTTHKTLRGPRGGLILTRDADLGKKFDKAVFPGTQGGPLEHVIAAKGVAFGEALKPEFKAYSGQVIANAQAMATQLMERGFKLVSGGTDNHLMLVDLRSVGMTGKQADRLVSEINITANKNTVPFDPESPFVTSGLRLGSPALSSRGMGEGEFKEIGNIIADYLLSKGDEVVKHDCLNRVKSLCDRFPLYPQIKTAAVVA
;
A
#
# COMPACT_ATOMS: atom_id res chain seq x y z
N MET A 1 -11.64 -15.60 -7.80
CA MET A 1 -11.77 -16.98 -8.33
C MET A 1 -13.23 -17.20 -8.72
N THR A 2 -13.50 -17.79 -9.87
CA THR A 2 -14.85 -18.26 -10.20
C THR A 2 -15.11 -19.59 -9.50
N ASP A 3 -16.39 -19.99 -9.30
CA ASP A 3 -16.76 -21.33 -8.78
C ASP A 3 -15.96 -22.45 -9.50
N THR A 4 -15.76 -22.30 -10.82
CA THR A 4 -15.03 -23.25 -11.65
C THR A 4 -13.56 -23.45 -11.24
N ASN A 5 -12.88 -22.39 -10.78
CA ASN A 5 -11.46 -22.50 -10.39
C ASN A 5 -11.30 -23.23 -9.05
N LEU A 6 -12.20 -22.98 -8.12
CA LEU A 6 -12.17 -23.68 -6.82
C LEU A 6 -12.55 -25.15 -6.97
N ASP A 7 -13.54 -25.47 -7.82
CA ASP A 7 -13.93 -26.85 -8.16
C ASP A 7 -12.79 -27.64 -8.80
N ILE A 8 -12.01 -26.99 -9.68
CA ILE A 8 -10.83 -27.61 -10.29
C ILE A 8 -9.77 -27.92 -9.22
N LEU A 9 -9.51 -26.96 -8.33
CA LEU A 9 -8.55 -27.16 -7.25
C LEU A 9 -9.00 -28.27 -6.29
N THR A 10 -10.27 -28.27 -5.90
CA THR A 10 -10.82 -29.31 -5.00
C THR A 10 -10.64 -30.73 -5.57
N LYS A 11 -10.74 -30.87 -6.88
CA LYS A 11 -10.54 -32.16 -7.56
C LYS A 11 -9.07 -32.54 -7.75
N ARG A 12 -8.16 -31.56 -7.90
CA ARG A 12 -6.77 -31.79 -8.27
C ARG A 12 -5.81 -31.70 -7.09
N ASP A 13 -6.08 -30.81 -6.17
CA ASP A 13 -5.30 -30.57 -4.94
C ASP A 13 -6.24 -30.13 -3.82
N PRO A 14 -6.93 -31.09 -3.18
CA PRO A 14 -7.89 -30.79 -2.12
C PRO A 14 -7.25 -30.08 -0.92
N ALA A 15 -5.98 -30.35 -0.59
CA ALA A 15 -5.30 -29.70 0.51
C ALA A 15 -5.09 -28.18 0.25
N MET A 16 -4.67 -27.82 -0.96
CA MET A 16 -4.55 -26.42 -1.33
C MET A 16 -5.92 -25.73 -1.44
N ALA A 17 -6.94 -26.44 -1.92
CA ALA A 17 -8.30 -25.93 -1.99
C ALA A 17 -8.85 -25.61 -0.60
N GLU A 18 -8.62 -26.48 0.39
CA GLU A 18 -8.99 -26.26 1.79
C GLU A 18 -8.35 -24.99 2.38
N ILE A 19 -7.05 -24.81 2.17
CA ILE A 19 -6.31 -23.63 2.65
C ILE A 19 -6.89 -22.33 2.04
N ILE A 20 -7.16 -22.35 0.73
CA ILE A 20 -7.72 -21.16 0.04
C ILE A 20 -9.15 -20.87 0.50
N GLN A 21 -9.95 -21.91 0.75
CA GLN A 21 -11.31 -21.74 1.30
C GLN A 21 -11.26 -21.20 2.72
N ALA A 22 -10.36 -21.70 3.56
CA ALA A 22 -10.18 -21.22 4.93
C ALA A 22 -9.77 -19.75 4.95
N GLU A 23 -8.84 -19.31 4.08
CA GLU A 23 -8.47 -17.90 3.96
C GLU A 23 -9.61 -17.04 3.44
N LEU A 24 -10.38 -17.50 2.45
CA LEU A 24 -11.56 -16.78 1.98
C LEU A 24 -12.59 -16.60 3.12
N GLN A 25 -12.80 -17.66 3.92
CA GLN A 25 -13.72 -17.58 5.08
C GLN A 25 -13.18 -16.61 6.13
N ARG A 26 -11.89 -16.65 6.45
CA ARG A 26 -11.25 -15.67 7.34
C ARG A 26 -11.51 -14.23 6.85
N GLN A 27 -11.26 -13.96 5.57
CA GLN A 27 -11.50 -12.63 5.01
C GLN A 27 -12.97 -12.20 5.07
N ARG A 28 -13.91 -13.12 4.99
CA ARG A 28 -15.35 -12.86 5.13
C ARG A 28 -15.74 -12.51 6.56
N ASP A 29 -15.17 -13.21 7.52
CA ASP A 29 -15.54 -13.13 8.93
C ASP A 29 -14.80 -12.05 9.72
N HIS A 30 -13.75 -11.47 9.11
CA HIS A 30 -12.93 -10.45 9.74
C HIS A 30 -13.15 -9.06 9.16
N LEU A 31 -12.94 -8.04 9.99
CA LEU A 31 -12.82 -6.65 9.56
C LEU A 31 -11.34 -6.34 9.29
N GLU A 32 -11.00 -6.22 8.01
CA GLU A 32 -9.63 -5.95 7.55
C GLU A 32 -9.30 -4.46 7.62
N LEU A 33 -8.44 -4.08 8.54
CA LEU A 33 -8.01 -2.69 8.78
C LEU A 33 -6.50 -2.49 8.58
N ILE A 34 -5.77 -3.47 8.05
CA ILE A 34 -4.38 -3.24 7.63
C ILE A 34 -4.37 -2.22 6.49
N ALA A 35 -3.74 -1.06 6.73
CA ALA A 35 -3.77 0.08 5.80
C ALA A 35 -3.15 -0.20 4.42
N SER A 36 -2.33 -1.25 4.31
CA SER A 36 -1.68 -1.69 3.08
C SER A 36 -2.40 -2.84 2.37
N GLU A 37 -3.59 -3.23 2.84
CA GLU A 37 -4.39 -4.30 2.24
C GLU A 37 -5.66 -3.75 1.60
N ASN A 38 -6.19 -4.50 0.63
CA ASN A 38 -7.43 -4.19 -0.07
C ASN A 38 -8.02 -5.48 -0.67
N PHE A 39 -9.31 -5.44 -0.96
CA PHE A 39 -9.99 -6.49 -1.70
C PHE A 39 -10.08 -6.10 -3.17
N THR A 40 -9.38 -6.85 -4.03
CA THR A 40 -9.38 -6.60 -5.47
C THR A 40 -10.66 -7.10 -6.13
N SER A 41 -10.95 -6.64 -7.36
CA SER A 41 -12.13 -7.10 -8.09
C SER A 41 -11.95 -8.54 -8.61
N GLU A 42 -13.06 -9.22 -8.87
CA GLU A 42 -13.05 -10.53 -9.51
C GLU A 42 -12.43 -10.51 -10.90
N ALA A 43 -12.59 -9.40 -11.64
CA ALA A 43 -11.96 -9.24 -12.94
C ALA A 43 -10.42 -9.23 -12.82
N VAL A 44 -9.88 -8.61 -11.77
CA VAL A 44 -8.44 -8.67 -11.47
C VAL A 44 -8.01 -10.09 -11.10
N LEU A 45 -8.78 -10.79 -10.26
CA LEU A 45 -8.51 -12.19 -9.90
C LEU A 45 -8.56 -13.11 -11.12
N ALA A 46 -9.52 -12.92 -12.00
CA ALA A 46 -9.66 -13.70 -13.25
C ALA A 46 -8.47 -13.47 -14.20
N ALA A 47 -8.04 -12.22 -14.37
CA ALA A 47 -6.87 -11.90 -15.20
C ALA A 47 -5.59 -12.52 -14.64
N GLN A 48 -5.42 -12.51 -13.31
CA GLN A 48 -4.26 -13.08 -12.65
C GLN A 48 -4.21 -14.61 -12.75
N GLY A 49 -5.36 -15.29 -12.80
CA GLY A 49 -5.47 -16.73 -13.04
C GLY A 49 -5.50 -17.14 -14.50
N SER A 50 -5.07 -16.28 -15.44
CA SER A 50 -5.15 -16.52 -16.88
C SER A 50 -3.98 -17.30 -17.45
N VAL A 51 -4.16 -17.80 -18.69
CA VAL A 51 -3.12 -18.53 -19.47
C VAL A 51 -1.89 -17.69 -19.79
N LEU A 52 -1.91 -16.38 -19.55
CA LEU A 52 -0.76 -15.50 -19.75
C LEU A 52 0.43 -15.88 -18.86
N THR A 53 0.19 -16.62 -17.76
CA THR A 53 1.24 -17.18 -16.92
C THR A 53 2.17 -18.15 -17.65
N ASN A 54 1.72 -18.75 -18.75
CA ASN A 54 2.49 -19.73 -19.51
C ASN A 54 3.57 -19.10 -20.41
N LYS A 55 3.49 -17.78 -20.66
CA LYS A 55 4.32 -17.15 -21.69
C LYS A 55 5.58 -16.53 -21.11
N TYR A 56 6.72 -16.92 -21.64
CA TYR A 56 8.03 -16.29 -21.37
C TYR A 56 8.23 -15.09 -22.32
N ALA A 57 8.36 -13.87 -21.80
CA ALA A 57 8.31 -12.64 -22.59
C ALA A 57 9.40 -11.60 -22.19
N GLU A 58 10.65 -12.05 -22.00
CA GLU A 58 11.78 -11.13 -21.74
C GLU A 58 11.87 -10.02 -22.78
N GLY A 59 12.20 -8.83 -22.32
CA GLY A 59 12.23 -7.61 -23.11
C GLY A 59 10.99 -6.73 -22.85
N LEU A 60 10.70 -5.85 -23.79
CA LEU A 60 9.61 -4.89 -23.76
C LEU A 60 8.66 -5.13 -24.94
N PRO A 61 7.44 -4.58 -24.98
CA PRO A 61 6.53 -4.67 -26.11
C PRO A 61 7.25 -4.32 -27.42
N LYS A 62 7.09 -5.18 -28.43
CA LYS A 62 7.74 -5.12 -29.75
C LYS A 62 9.29 -5.28 -29.76
N LYS A 63 9.88 -5.55 -28.60
CA LYS A 63 11.34 -5.77 -28.42
C LYS A 63 11.58 -6.98 -27.52
N ARG A 64 10.94 -8.11 -27.84
CA ARG A 64 11.06 -9.36 -27.09
C ARG A 64 12.24 -10.20 -27.57
N TYR A 65 12.76 -10.98 -26.65
CA TYR A 65 13.79 -11.99 -26.96
C TYR A 65 13.18 -13.33 -27.42
N TYR A 66 11.85 -13.49 -27.30
CA TYR A 66 11.11 -14.73 -27.63
C TYR A 66 10.02 -14.46 -28.64
N GLY A 67 9.68 -15.47 -29.45
CA GLY A 67 8.55 -15.43 -30.36
C GLY A 67 7.21 -15.65 -29.67
N GLY A 68 6.09 -15.44 -30.38
CA GLY A 68 4.74 -15.68 -29.89
C GLY A 68 4.27 -14.68 -28.84
N CYS A 69 4.76 -13.44 -28.90
CA CYS A 69 4.43 -12.40 -27.91
C CYS A 69 3.41 -11.37 -28.41
N GLU A 70 2.77 -11.57 -29.56
CA GLU A 70 1.87 -10.60 -30.18
C GLU A 70 0.69 -10.20 -29.28
N PHE A 71 0.11 -11.12 -28.49
CA PHE A 71 -0.97 -10.83 -27.55
C PHE A 71 -0.45 -10.33 -26.23
N ILE A 72 0.71 -10.81 -25.79
CA ILE A 72 1.43 -10.34 -24.61
C ILE A 72 1.80 -8.85 -24.77
N ASP A 73 2.34 -8.48 -25.94
CA ASP A 73 2.66 -7.09 -26.26
C ASP A 73 1.43 -6.18 -26.16
N ARG A 74 0.27 -6.67 -26.62
CA ARG A 74 -0.99 -5.91 -26.52
C ARG A 74 -1.45 -5.77 -25.06
N ALA A 75 -1.32 -6.81 -24.25
CA ALA A 75 -1.71 -6.78 -22.84
C ALA A 75 -0.81 -5.82 -22.04
N GLU A 76 0.50 -5.94 -22.21
CA GLU A 76 1.46 -5.06 -21.51
C GLU A 76 1.34 -3.61 -22.00
N GLN A 77 1.21 -3.37 -23.32
CA GLN A 77 1.02 -2.03 -23.86
C GLN A 77 -0.25 -1.38 -23.31
N LEU A 78 -1.36 -2.12 -23.22
CA LEU A 78 -2.61 -1.63 -22.63
C LEU A 78 -2.44 -1.22 -21.17
N ALA A 79 -1.69 -2.02 -20.38
CA ALA A 79 -1.39 -1.68 -19.00
C ALA A 79 -0.51 -0.41 -18.90
N ILE A 80 0.50 -0.27 -19.77
CA ILE A 80 1.35 0.92 -19.86
C ILE A 80 0.52 2.15 -20.20
N ASP A 81 -0.33 2.08 -21.22
CA ASP A 81 -1.12 3.23 -21.68
C ASP A 81 -2.12 3.67 -20.60
N ARG A 82 -2.80 2.74 -19.94
CA ARG A 82 -3.69 3.03 -18.81
C ARG A 82 -2.95 3.63 -17.61
N ALA A 83 -1.76 3.13 -17.28
CA ALA A 83 -0.95 3.69 -16.21
C ALA A 83 -0.53 5.14 -16.51
N LYS A 84 -0.12 5.42 -17.75
CA LYS A 84 0.24 6.77 -18.20
C LYS A 84 -0.96 7.72 -18.11
N GLU A 85 -2.12 7.29 -18.59
CA GLU A 85 -3.37 8.06 -18.54
C GLU A 85 -3.76 8.35 -17.09
N LEU A 86 -3.76 7.32 -16.24
CA LEU A 86 -4.21 7.39 -14.85
C LEU A 86 -3.38 8.37 -14.00
N PHE A 87 -2.07 8.42 -14.21
CA PHE A 87 -1.15 9.23 -13.42
C PHE A 87 -0.65 10.50 -14.13
N GLY A 88 -0.98 10.71 -15.42
CA GLY A 88 -0.47 11.82 -16.21
C GLY A 88 1.02 11.72 -16.52
N ALA A 89 1.55 10.49 -16.59
CA ALA A 89 2.94 10.20 -16.91
C ALA A 89 3.17 10.11 -18.43
N THR A 90 4.40 10.40 -18.88
CA THR A 90 4.79 10.18 -20.30
C THR A 90 5.37 8.79 -20.51
N HIS A 91 5.93 8.19 -19.45
CA HIS A 91 6.52 6.85 -19.46
C HIS A 91 6.07 6.05 -18.24
N ALA A 92 5.80 4.77 -18.44
CA ALA A 92 5.45 3.83 -17.39
C ALA A 92 6.12 2.47 -17.65
N ASN A 93 6.71 1.88 -16.61
CA ASN A 93 7.16 0.48 -16.62
C ASN A 93 6.30 -0.32 -15.65
N VAL A 94 5.54 -1.30 -16.19
CA VAL A 94 4.58 -2.13 -15.45
C VAL A 94 5.14 -3.49 -15.03
N GLN A 95 6.40 -3.78 -15.36
CA GLN A 95 7.02 -5.08 -15.12
C GLN A 95 7.50 -5.32 -13.67
N PRO A 96 7.80 -4.32 -12.80
CA PRO A 96 8.26 -4.60 -11.45
C PRO A 96 7.31 -5.56 -10.70
N HIS A 97 7.87 -6.63 -10.12
CA HIS A 97 7.12 -7.66 -9.41
C HIS A 97 6.59 -7.15 -8.05
N SER A 98 7.23 -6.13 -7.49
CA SER A 98 6.83 -5.49 -6.23
C SER A 98 7.26 -4.02 -6.19
N GLY A 99 6.73 -3.25 -5.23
CA GLY A 99 7.20 -1.88 -4.98
C GLY A 99 8.69 -1.83 -4.58
N ALA A 100 9.16 -2.80 -3.81
CA ALA A 100 10.58 -2.90 -3.44
C ALA A 100 11.49 -3.09 -4.67
N GLN A 101 11.07 -3.91 -5.64
CA GLN A 101 11.82 -4.09 -6.90
C GLN A 101 11.73 -2.86 -7.80
N ALA A 102 10.60 -2.14 -7.80
CA ALA A 102 10.50 -0.85 -8.50
C ALA A 102 11.50 0.16 -7.93
N ASN A 103 11.54 0.31 -6.60
CA ASN A 103 12.50 1.19 -5.93
C ASN A 103 13.95 0.78 -6.22
N PHE A 104 14.22 -0.53 -6.17
CA PHE A 104 15.57 -1.03 -6.43
C PHE A 104 16.01 -0.80 -7.87
N ALA A 105 15.13 -0.96 -8.85
CA ALA A 105 15.42 -0.64 -10.25
C ALA A 105 15.70 0.86 -10.44
N VAL A 106 14.99 1.74 -9.75
CA VAL A 106 15.26 3.19 -9.75
C VAL A 106 16.65 3.48 -9.15
N PHE A 107 17.01 2.87 -8.04
CA PHE A 107 18.33 3.03 -7.44
C PHE A 107 19.43 2.55 -8.38
N LEU A 108 19.28 1.38 -9.00
CA LEU A 108 20.24 0.86 -9.97
C LEU A 108 20.42 1.78 -11.18
N ALA A 109 19.33 2.45 -11.60
CA ALA A 109 19.36 3.34 -12.77
C ALA A 109 20.08 4.68 -12.52
N LEU A 110 20.01 5.19 -11.27
CA LEU A 110 20.38 6.58 -10.96
C LEU A 110 21.55 6.72 -9.97
N LEU A 111 21.89 5.66 -9.25
CA LEU A 111 22.82 5.70 -8.14
C LEU A 111 23.96 4.68 -8.32
N ASN A 112 25.07 4.96 -7.66
CA ASN A 112 26.16 4.00 -7.47
C ASN A 112 26.23 3.54 -6.01
N PRO A 113 26.70 2.33 -5.71
CA PRO A 113 26.97 1.91 -4.34
C PRO A 113 27.82 2.94 -3.59
N GLY A 114 27.39 3.31 -2.38
CA GLY A 114 28.04 4.34 -1.57
C GLY A 114 27.50 5.76 -1.75
N ASP A 115 26.67 6.02 -2.76
CA ASP A 115 25.97 7.31 -2.88
C ASP A 115 25.08 7.56 -1.65
N THR A 116 24.89 8.83 -1.29
CA THR A 116 24.00 9.19 -0.17
C THR A 116 22.55 9.26 -0.64
N ILE A 117 21.67 8.56 0.07
CA ILE A 117 20.23 8.68 -0.08
C ILE A 117 19.61 9.25 1.20
N MET A 118 18.54 10.00 1.05
CA MET A 118 17.82 10.60 2.18
C MET A 118 16.34 10.27 2.10
N GLY A 119 15.80 9.63 3.13
CA GLY A 119 14.39 9.25 3.23
C GLY A 119 13.86 9.43 4.65
N MET A 120 12.56 9.19 4.87
CA MET A 120 11.99 9.25 6.21
C MET A 120 12.49 8.06 7.05
N ASP A 121 12.75 8.33 8.32
CA ASP A 121 13.07 7.28 9.31
C ASP A 121 11.93 6.25 9.40
N LEU A 122 12.30 4.97 9.49
CA LEU A 122 11.33 3.87 9.57
C LEU A 122 10.43 4.01 10.80
N SER A 123 10.96 4.47 11.92
CA SER A 123 10.21 4.68 13.17
C SER A 123 9.21 5.84 13.09
N HIS A 124 9.40 6.76 12.15
CA HIS A 124 8.50 7.89 11.90
C HIS A 124 7.51 7.64 10.75
N GLY A 125 7.50 6.43 10.20
CA GLY A 125 6.57 6.03 9.15
C GLY A 125 7.18 5.83 7.76
N GLY A 126 8.52 5.82 7.64
CA GLY A 126 9.22 5.49 6.40
C GLY A 126 9.00 4.05 5.95
N HIS A 127 9.63 3.68 4.84
CA HIS A 127 9.58 2.32 4.31
C HIS A 127 10.96 1.66 4.38
N LEU A 128 10.99 0.32 4.51
CA LEU A 128 12.26 -0.44 4.56
C LEU A 128 13.21 -0.11 3.40
N THR A 129 12.68 0.08 2.19
CA THR A 129 13.48 0.38 1.00
C THR A 129 13.99 1.83 0.93
N HIS A 130 13.71 2.66 1.93
CA HIS A 130 14.18 4.04 1.99
C HIS A 130 15.45 4.21 2.87
N GLY A 131 16.30 3.20 2.90
CA GLY A 131 17.60 3.25 3.59
C GLY A 131 17.66 2.48 4.90
N SER A 132 16.68 1.62 5.22
CA SER A 132 16.76 0.79 6.43
C SER A 132 18.00 -0.12 6.41
N PRO A 133 18.77 -0.22 7.52
CA PRO A 133 20.02 -1.01 7.58
C PRO A 133 19.83 -2.50 7.25
N VAL A 134 18.64 -3.04 7.45
CA VAL A 134 18.32 -4.45 7.14
C VAL A 134 17.96 -4.66 5.67
N ASN A 135 17.71 -3.59 4.94
CA ASN A 135 17.35 -3.61 3.52
C ASN A 135 18.58 -3.38 2.63
N VAL A 136 18.52 -3.83 1.37
CA VAL A 136 19.56 -3.57 0.36
C VAL A 136 19.87 -2.08 0.23
N SER A 137 18.86 -1.21 0.32
CA SER A 137 19.05 0.24 0.24
C SER A 137 19.95 0.78 1.34
N GLY A 138 19.82 0.32 2.58
CA GLY A 138 20.70 0.71 3.68
C GLY A 138 22.05 -0.01 3.71
N LYS A 139 22.20 -1.13 2.94
CA LYS A 139 23.48 -1.85 2.81
C LYS A 139 24.36 -1.31 1.68
N TRP A 140 23.76 -0.80 0.63
CA TRP A 140 24.47 -0.36 -0.57
C TRP A 140 24.72 1.15 -0.60
N PHE A 141 23.87 1.92 0.07
CA PHE A 141 23.92 3.38 0.09
C PHE A 141 24.22 3.93 1.49
N LYS A 142 24.80 5.10 1.53
CA LYS A 142 24.88 5.89 2.77
C LYS A 142 23.51 6.49 3.02
N ALA A 143 22.72 5.89 3.92
CA ALA A 143 21.39 6.37 4.24
C ALA A 143 21.45 7.43 5.34
N CYS A 144 20.79 8.57 5.12
CA CYS A 144 20.44 9.54 6.15
C CYS A 144 18.91 9.66 6.22
N HIS A 145 18.38 9.99 7.39
CA HIS A 145 16.96 9.96 7.62
C HIS A 145 16.45 11.26 8.21
N TYR A 146 15.36 11.79 7.67
CA TYR A 146 14.57 12.84 8.30
C TYR A 146 13.38 12.24 9.06
N GLY A 147 12.87 13.00 10.02
CA GLY A 147 11.69 12.62 10.80
C GLY A 147 10.57 13.62 10.66
N VAL A 148 9.63 13.53 11.59
CA VAL A 148 8.58 14.52 11.79
C VAL A 148 8.96 15.46 12.92
N ASN A 149 8.35 16.64 12.95
CA ASN A 149 8.50 17.59 14.05
C ASN A 149 7.94 16.97 15.36
N PRO A 150 8.65 17.08 16.49
CA PRO A 150 8.24 16.42 17.73
C PRO A 150 6.95 16.98 18.35
N ASP A 151 6.63 18.24 18.11
CA ASP A 151 5.45 18.87 18.70
C ASP A 151 4.18 18.64 17.88
N THR A 152 4.32 18.68 16.53
CA THR A 152 3.19 18.57 15.60
C THR A 152 3.01 17.17 15.03
N GLU A 153 4.03 16.32 15.12
CA GLU A 153 4.12 15.00 14.49
C GLU A 153 3.88 15.06 12.97
N ARG A 154 4.20 16.22 12.34
CA ARG A 154 4.09 16.48 10.89
C ARG A 154 5.47 16.71 10.28
N LEU A 155 5.55 16.59 8.94
CA LEU A 155 6.74 16.95 8.19
C LEU A 155 7.14 18.40 8.47
N ASP A 156 8.41 18.60 8.75
CA ASP A 156 9.02 19.93 8.89
C ASP A 156 9.99 20.12 7.72
N TYR A 157 9.54 20.85 6.73
CA TYR A 157 10.28 21.05 5.49
C TYR A 157 11.56 21.86 5.68
N ASP A 158 11.62 22.74 6.68
CA ASP A 158 12.83 23.49 7.00
C ASP A 158 13.90 22.58 7.60
N GLN A 159 13.53 21.70 8.53
CA GLN A 159 14.45 20.66 9.06
C GLN A 159 14.92 19.71 7.97
N ILE A 160 14.02 19.28 7.05
CA ILE A 160 14.38 18.43 5.91
C ILE A 160 15.39 19.13 5.01
N ARG A 161 15.18 20.44 4.74
CA ARG A 161 16.08 21.27 3.93
C ARG A 161 17.46 21.41 4.59
N GLU A 162 17.52 21.73 5.88
CA GLU A 162 18.77 21.84 6.63
C GLU A 162 19.57 20.53 6.59
N LEU A 163 18.90 19.40 6.79
CA LEU A 163 19.52 18.09 6.70
C LEU A 163 20.02 17.78 5.27
N ALA A 164 19.25 18.11 4.24
CA ALA A 164 19.63 17.92 2.84
C ALA A 164 20.87 18.76 2.47
N LEU A 165 20.94 20.01 2.91
CA LEU A 165 22.10 20.87 2.71
C LEU A 165 23.37 20.34 3.39
N LYS A 166 23.23 19.76 4.57
CA LYS A 166 24.31 19.13 5.32
C LYS A 166 24.80 17.84 4.68
N GLU A 167 23.89 16.91 4.38
CA GLU A 167 24.22 15.55 3.95
C GLU A 167 24.43 15.44 2.42
N LYS A 168 23.94 16.40 1.65
CA LYS A 168 24.00 16.48 0.17
C LYS A 168 23.66 15.15 -0.52
N PRO A 169 22.44 14.63 -0.29
CA PRO A 169 22.06 13.36 -0.86
C PRO A 169 22.06 13.41 -2.39
N LYS A 170 22.38 12.28 -3.02
CA LYS A 170 22.23 12.09 -4.45
C LYS A 170 20.77 11.89 -4.84
N MET A 171 19.98 11.34 -3.91
CA MET A 171 18.54 11.13 -4.07
C MET A 171 17.81 11.48 -2.77
N LEU A 172 16.75 12.28 -2.91
CA LEU A 172 15.78 12.58 -1.87
C LEU A 172 14.52 11.75 -2.15
N ILE A 173 14.07 11.00 -1.13
CA ILE A 173 12.91 10.09 -1.23
C ILE A 173 11.78 10.62 -0.34
N CYS A 174 10.62 10.82 -0.93
CA CYS A 174 9.38 11.13 -0.21
C CYS A 174 8.32 10.05 -0.44
N GLY A 175 7.32 10.00 0.44
CA GLY A 175 6.33 8.92 0.46
C GLY A 175 6.56 7.95 1.62
N TYR A 176 5.46 7.41 2.19
CA TYR A 176 5.50 6.86 3.53
C TYR A 176 4.54 5.69 3.70
N SER A 177 4.85 4.84 4.68
CA SER A 177 4.02 3.68 5.05
C SER A 177 3.01 3.98 6.16
N ALA A 178 3.28 5.00 7.00
CA ALA A 178 2.46 5.31 8.17
C ALA A 178 2.30 6.82 8.44
N TYR A 179 2.40 7.67 7.43
CA TYR A 179 2.18 9.11 7.56
C TYR A 179 0.75 9.47 7.14
N PRO A 180 -0.09 10.01 8.06
CA PRO A 180 -1.51 10.19 7.81
C PRO A 180 -1.88 11.55 7.19
N ARG A 181 -0.92 12.38 6.80
CA ARG A 181 -1.15 13.74 6.30
C ARG A 181 -0.78 13.90 4.83
N ILE A 182 -1.23 15.01 4.25
CA ILE A 182 -0.89 15.42 2.88
C ILE A 182 0.63 15.65 2.77
N ILE A 183 1.18 15.28 1.63
CA ILE A 183 2.58 15.50 1.26
C ILE A 183 2.64 16.66 0.25
N GLU A 184 3.45 17.67 0.54
CA GLU A 184 3.67 18.84 -0.31
C GLU A 184 4.90 18.59 -1.20
N PHE A 185 4.67 17.98 -2.37
CA PHE A 185 5.74 17.56 -3.28
C PHE A 185 6.52 18.72 -3.89
N ASP A 186 5.93 19.90 -4.03
CA ASP A 186 6.57 21.15 -4.46
C ASP A 186 7.69 21.58 -3.52
N LYS A 187 7.48 21.45 -2.20
CA LYS A 187 8.51 21.73 -1.20
C LYS A 187 9.67 20.75 -1.29
N PHE A 188 9.39 19.46 -1.48
CA PHE A 188 10.44 18.48 -1.73
C PHE A 188 11.23 18.77 -3.01
N ARG A 189 10.55 19.22 -4.08
CA ARG A 189 11.23 19.60 -5.32
C ARG A 189 12.18 20.75 -5.10
N ALA A 190 11.74 21.80 -4.40
CA ALA A 190 12.59 22.94 -4.08
C ALA A 190 13.85 22.54 -3.30
N ILE A 191 13.71 21.66 -2.31
CA ILE A 191 14.84 21.15 -1.53
C ILE A 191 15.79 20.33 -2.41
N ALA A 192 15.24 19.44 -3.25
CA ALA A 192 16.05 18.59 -4.12
C ALA A 192 16.82 19.41 -5.16
N ASP A 193 16.20 20.46 -5.72
CA ASP A 193 16.85 21.38 -6.65
C ASP A 193 18.02 22.13 -5.99
N GLU A 194 17.84 22.59 -4.74
CA GLU A 194 18.86 23.34 -4.01
C GLU A 194 20.13 22.51 -3.75
N VAL A 195 20.00 21.20 -3.57
CA VAL A 195 21.12 20.28 -3.32
C VAL A 195 21.57 19.49 -4.56
N GLY A 196 20.89 19.63 -5.71
CA GLY A 196 21.17 18.91 -6.93
C GLY A 196 20.86 17.40 -6.84
N ALA A 197 19.86 17.01 -6.06
CA ALA A 197 19.44 15.62 -5.86
C ALA A 197 18.35 15.21 -6.86
N TYR A 198 18.32 13.93 -7.22
CA TYR A 198 17.10 13.34 -7.77
C TYR A 198 15.99 13.33 -6.71
N LEU A 199 14.75 13.62 -7.12
CA LEU A 199 13.58 13.49 -6.28
C LEU A 199 12.77 12.26 -6.70
N MET A 200 12.62 11.31 -5.80
CA MET A 200 11.81 10.11 -5.96
C MET A 200 10.61 10.18 -5.02
N ALA A 201 9.40 9.96 -5.55
CA ALA A 201 8.21 9.77 -4.74
C ALA A 201 7.75 8.32 -4.76
N ASP A 202 7.75 7.66 -3.61
CA ASP A 202 7.11 6.35 -3.41
C ASP A 202 5.68 6.56 -2.90
N ILE A 203 4.71 6.51 -3.81
CA ILE A 203 3.29 6.73 -3.49
C ILE A 203 2.53 5.43 -3.21
N ALA A 204 3.21 4.35 -2.89
CA ALA A 204 2.60 3.02 -2.73
C ALA A 204 1.34 3.03 -1.85
N HIS A 205 1.33 3.77 -0.75
CA HIS A 205 0.19 3.86 0.13
C HIS A 205 -0.96 4.71 -0.41
N ILE A 206 -0.66 5.77 -1.13
CA ILE A 206 -1.63 6.78 -1.56
C ILE A 206 -1.94 6.75 -3.06
N ALA A 207 -1.46 5.74 -3.80
CA ALA A 207 -1.56 5.71 -5.26
C ALA A 207 -3.00 5.84 -5.79
N GLY A 208 -3.97 5.20 -5.16
CA GLY A 208 -5.38 5.33 -5.53
C GLY A 208 -5.92 6.74 -5.29
N LEU A 209 -5.47 7.40 -4.22
CA LEU A 209 -5.87 8.77 -3.90
C LEU A 209 -5.23 9.78 -4.85
N VAL A 210 -3.97 9.57 -5.22
CA VAL A 210 -3.26 10.37 -6.24
C VAL A 210 -3.93 10.22 -7.60
N ALA A 211 -4.22 8.99 -8.02
CA ALA A 211 -4.85 8.68 -9.30
C ALA A 211 -6.22 9.36 -9.48
N THR A 212 -6.93 9.60 -8.40
CA THR A 212 -8.28 10.19 -8.39
C THR A 212 -8.32 11.68 -8.03
N GLY A 213 -7.14 12.28 -7.75
CA GLY A 213 -7.02 13.69 -7.38
C GLY A 213 -7.44 14.01 -5.95
N HIS A 214 -7.62 13.00 -5.08
CA HIS A 214 -7.89 13.19 -3.66
C HIS A 214 -6.62 13.44 -2.82
N HIS A 215 -5.45 13.23 -3.41
CA HIS A 215 -4.15 13.63 -2.88
C HIS A 215 -3.37 14.31 -4.01
N PRO A 216 -2.55 15.34 -3.73
CA PRO A 216 -1.69 15.96 -4.73
C PRO A 216 -0.84 14.94 -5.48
N SER A 217 -0.67 15.16 -6.80
CA SER A 217 0.17 14.27 -7.62
C SER A 217 1.62 14.70 -7.60
N PRO A 218 2.58 13.80 -7.38
CA PRO A 218 4.00 14.09 -7.46
C PRO A 218 4.54 14.16 -8.88
N ILE A 219 3.78 13.72 -9.88
CA ILE A 219 4.30 13.42 -11.24
C ILE A 219 4.93 14.65 -11.94
N SER A 220 4.49 15.85 -11.60
CA SER A 220 5.04 17.09 -12.15
C SER A 220 6.25 17.64 -11.39
N TYR A 221 6.49 17.12 -10.20
CA TYR A 221 7.56 17.57 -9.31
C TYR A 221 8.74 16.60 -9.22
N CYS A 222 8.49 15.30 -9.40
CA CYS A 222 9.48 14.28 -9.17
C CYS A 222 10.14 13.79 -10.47
N ASP A 223 11.42 13.45 -10.39
CA ASP A 223 12.14 12.80 -11.48
C ASP A 223 11.58 11.40 -11.75
N VAL A 224 11.15 10.73 -10.68
CA VAL A 224 10.54 9.41 -10.74
C VAL A 224 9.49 9.22 -9.66
N VAL A 225 8.42 8.52 -10.01
CA VAL A 225 7.38 8.08 -9.09
C VAL A 225 7.32 6.57 -9.12
N THR A 226 7.37 5.94 -7.96
CA THR A 226 7.17 4.50 -7.81
C THR A 226 5.91 4.22 -7.00
N THR A 227 5.31 3.06 -7.21
CA THR A 227 4.18 2.62 -6.42
C THR A 227 4.03 1.10 -6.41
N THR A 228 3.26 0.60 -5.45
CA THR A 228 2.63 -0.71 -5.52
C THR A 228 1.26 -0.59 -6.19
N THR A 229 0.72 -1.71 -6.65
CA THR A 229 -0.58 -1.74 -7.34
C THR A 229 -1.73 -2.28 -6.48
N HIS A 230 -1.45 -2.81 -5.29
CA HIS A 230 -2.38 -3.62 -4.48
C HIS A 230 -2.91 -2.97 -3.19
N LYS A 231 -2.58 -1.69 -2.93
CA LYS A 231 -3.05 -0.97 -1.72
C LYS A 231 -4.28 -0.11 -2.05
N THR A 232 -4.22 1.19 -1.90
CA THR A 232 -5.33 2.09 -2.28
C THR A 232 -5.70 1.99 -3.76
N LEU A 233 -4.78 1.56 -4.63
CA LEU A 233 -5.04 1.36 -6.07
C LEU A 233 -5.86 0.09 -6.37
N ARG A 234 -6.04 -0.80 -5.41
CA ARG A 234 -6.94 -1.97 -5.44
C ARG A 234 -6.67 -2.97 -6.58
N GLY A 235 -5.43 -3.05 -7.05
CA GLY A 235 -5.00 -3.98 -8.10
C GLY A 235 -4.34 -5.27 -7.56
N PRO A 236 -3.72 -6.05 -8.45
CA PRO A 236 -2.92 -7.21 -8.05
C PRO A 236 -1.64 -6.79 -7.33
N ARG A 237 -1.01 -7.69 -6.59
CA ARG A 237 0.31 -7.44 -6.00
C ARG A 237 1.35 -7.23 -7.09
N GLY A 238 2.03 -6.09 -7.07
CA GLY A 238 3.03 -5.70 -8.05
C GLY A 238 3.56 -4.30 -7.79
N GLY A 239 4.49 -3.86 -8.64
CA GLY A 239 5.06 -2.51 -8.65
C GLY A 239 4.86 -1.79 -9.98
N LEU A 240 5.14 -0.50 -9.99
CA LEU A 240 5.03 0.39 -11.14
C LEU A 240 6.07 1.51 -11.00
N ILE A 241 6.70 1.88 -12.12
CA ILE A 241 7.61 3.04 -12.21
C ILE A 241 7.04 4.01 -13.24
N LEU A 242 6.98 5.29 -12.88
CA LEU A 242 6.42 6.36 -13.69
C LEU A 242 7.41 7.53 -13.76
N THR A 243 7.48 8.18 -14.91
CA THR A 243 8.22 9.43 -15.08
C THR A 243 7.64 10.27 -16.22
N ARG A 244 7.97 11.55 -16.23
CA ARG A 244 7.70 12.44 -17.39
C ARG A 244 8.91 12.62 -18.28
N ASP A 245 10.07 12.15 -17.85
CA ASP A 245 11.33 12.22 -18.61
C ASP A 245 11.53 10.92 -19.42
N ALA A 246 11.53 11.05 -20.75
CA ALA A 246 11.67 9.91 -21.65
C ALA A 246 13.06 9.24 -21.57
N ASP A 247 14.11 9.97 -21.23
CA ASP A 247 15.47 9.41 -21.13
C ASP A 247 15.65 8.69 -19.79
N LEU A 248 15.09 9.21 -18.71
CA LEU A 248 14.99 8.48 -17.43
C LEU A 248 14.15 7.21 -17.62
N GLY A 249 13.03 7.30 -18.34
CA GLY A 249 12.19 6.13 -18.65
C GLY A 249 12.98 4.99 -19.28
N LYS A 250 13.83 5.30 -20.28
CA LYS A 250 14.73 4.30 -20.92
C LYS A 250 15.73 3.70 -19.94
N LYS A 251 16.24 4.49 -18.99
CA LYS A 251 17.15 3.99 -17.94
C LYS A 251 16.42 3.04 -17.01
N PHE A 252 15.19 3.38 -16.60
CA PHE A 252 14.37 2.51 -15.75
C PHE A 252 14.02 1.20 -16.44
N ASP A 253 13.66 1.23 -17.73
CA ASP A 253 13.42 0.02 -18.52
C ASP A 253 14.62 -0.93 -18.49
N LYS A 254 15.83 -0.40 -18.72
CA LYS A 254 17.06 -1.20 -18.67
C LYS A 254 17.37 -1.70 -17.25
N ALA A 255 17.07 -0.92 -16.24
CA ALA A 255 17.29 -1.31 -14.85
C ALA A 255 16.28 -2.39 -14.41
N VAL A 256 15.05 -2.37 -14.91
CA VAL A 256 14.10 -3.46 -14.70
C VAL A 256 14.55 -4.70 -15.48
N PHE A 257 14.68 -4.60 -16.79
CA PHE A 257 15.15 -5.70 -17.62
C PHE A 257 16.26 -5.23 -18.57
N PRO A 258 17.44 -5.87 -18.54
CA PRO A 258 17.81 -7.08 -17.80
C PRO A 258 18.43 -6.81 -16.40
N GLY A 259 18.31 -5.58 -15.87
CA GLY A 259 19.06 -5.16 -14.70
C GLY A 259 18.71 -5.88 -13.40
N THR A 260 17.43 -6.00 -13.07
CA THR A 260 16.95 -6.57 -11.79
C THR A 260 15.99 -7.73 -11.96
N GLN A 261 15.41 -7.93 -13.15
CA GLN A 261 14.43 -8.97 -13.45
C GLN A 261 14.76 -9.68 -14.76
N GLY A 262 14.20 -10.88 -14.95
CA GLY A 262 14.15 -11.65 -16.18
C GLY A 262 12.77 -11.59 -16.80
N GLY A 263 12.14 -12.77 -17.03
CA GLY A 263 10.79 -12.87 -17.59
C GLY A 263 9.73 -12.17 -16.76
N PRO A 264 8.94 -11.27 -17.35
CA PRO A 264 7.88 -10.56 -16.65
C PRO A 264 6.70 -11.48 -16.32
N LEU A 265 5.94 -11.14 -15.27
CA LEU A 265 4.75 -11.85 -14.85
C LEU A 265 3.54 -11.34 -15.65
N GLU A 266 3.33 -11.85 -16.86
CA GLU A 266 2.36 -11.28 -17.80
C GLU A 266 0.90 -11.43 -17.32
N HIS A 267 0.57 -12.46 -16.57
CA HIS A 267 -0.73 -12.60 -15.89
C HIS A 267 -0.95 -11.51 -14.83
N VAL A 268 0.09 -11.10 -14.11
CA VAL A 268 0.01 -9.98 -13.17
C VAL A 268 -0.08 -8.65 -13.92
N ILE A 269 0.67 -8.49 -15.01
CA ILE A 269 0.61 -7.28 -15.85
C ILE A 269 -0.80 -7.11 -16.45
N ALA A 270 -1.42 -8.19 -16.94
CA ALA A 270 -2.80 -8.15 -17.39
C ALA A 270 -3.75 -7.74 -16.27
N ALA A 271 -3.58 -8.28 -15.08
CA ALA A 271 -4.37 -7.90 -13.91
C ALA A 271 -4.15 -6.43 -13.49
N LYS A 272 -2.91 -5.89 -13.61
CA LYS A 272 -2.64 -4.44 -13.48
C LYS A 272 -3.42 -3.64 -14.52
N GLY A 273 -3.40 -4.09 -15.79
CA GLY A 273 -4.15 -3.45 -16.86
C GLY A 273 -5.66 -3.38 -16.58
N VAL A 274 -6.26 -4.45 -16.01
CA VAL A 274 -7.65 -4.45 -15.56
C VAL A 274 -7.87 -3.43 -14.45
N ALA A 275 -7.05 -3.47 -13.40
CA ALA A 275 -7.16 -2.58 -12.26
C ALA A 275 -7.02 -1.09 -12.65
N PHE A 276 -6.09 -0.76 -13.54
CA PHE A 276 -5.95 0.61 -14.06
C PHE A 276 -7.16 1.04 -14.88
N GLY A 277 -7.74 0.12 -15.66
CA GLY A 277 -9.00 0.38 -16.38
C GLY A 277 -10.19 0.60 -15.46
N GLU A 278 -10.24 -0.06 -14.30
CA GLU A 278 -11.21 0.21 -13.24
C GLU A 278 -10.94 1.56 -12.57
N ALA A 279 -9.68 1.88 -12.30
CA ALA A 279 -9.27 3.12 -11.63
C ALA A 279 -9.52 4.39 -12.47
N LEU A 280 -9.60 4.27 -13.79
CA LEU A 280 -9.99 5.36 -14.70
C LEU A 280 -11.49 5.68 -14.67
N LYS A 281 -12.32 4.84 -14.05
CA LYS A 281 -13.78 5.04 -14.02
C LYS A 281 -14.21 5.97 -12.88
N PRO A 282 -15.33 6.71 -13.03
CA PRO A 282 -15.86 7.60 -11.99
C PRO A 282 -16.15 6.88 -10.67
N GLU A 283 -16.53 5.60 -10.72
CA GLU A 283 -16.85 4.81 -9.53
C GLU A 283 -15.62 4.63 -8.62
N PHE A 284 -14.42 4.55 -9.21
CA PHE A 284 -13.18 4.45 -8.44
C PHE A 284 -12.84 5.78 -7.77
N LYS A 285 -13.16 6.90 -8.40
CA LYS A 285 -13.02 8.23 -7.78
C LYS A 285 -13.97 8.38 -6.57
N ALA A 286 -15.21 7.95 -6.71
CA ALA A 286 -16.16 7.92 -5.61
C ALA A 286 -15.68 7.02 -4.45
N TYR A 287 -15.20 5.81 -4.78
CA TYR A 287 -14.58 4.89 -3.81
C TYR A 287 -13.40 5.55 -3.06
N SER A 288 -12.49 6.22 -3.76
CA SER A 288 -11.34 6.87 -3.14
C SER A 288 -11.75 8.00 -2.19
N GLY A 289 -12.80 8.76 -2.53
CA GLY A 289 -13.38 9.75 -1.62
C GLY A 289 -13.98 9.10 -0.37
N GLN A 290 -14.71 7.99 -0.55
CA GLN A 290 -15.28 7.24 0.58
C GLN A 290 -14.20 6.65 1.49
N VAL A 291 -13.07 6.21 0.94
CA VAL A 291 -11.92 5.73 1.73
C VAL A 291 -11.43 6.81 2.71
N ILE A 292 -11.32 8.06 2.27
CA ILE A 292 -10.90 9.17 3.15
C ILE A 292 -11.98 9.49 4.17
N ALA A 293 -13.24 9.61 3.76
CA ALA A 293 -14.35 9.90 4.66
C ALA A 293 -14.47 8.85 5.77
N ASN A 294 -14.33 7.59 5.41
CA ASN A 294 -14.34 6.46 6.34
C ASN A 294 -13.17 6.51 7.34
N ALA A 295 -11.95 6.82 6.86
CA ALA A 295 -10.81 6.98 7.74
C ALA A 295 -11.02 8.12 8.73
N GLN A 296 -11.53 9.26 8.27
CA GLN A 296 -11.83 10.42 9.12
C GLN A 296 -12.94 10.12 10.14
N ALA A 297 -13.98 9.41 9.74
CA ALA A 297 -15.06 9.02 10.64
C ALA A 297 -14.57 8.12 11.78
N MET A 298 -13.75 7.11 11.47
CA MET A 298 -13.14 6.24 12.48
C MET A 298 -12.14 7.00 13.36
N ALA A 299 -11.33 7.87 12.77
CA ALA A 299 -10.36 8.69 13.49
C ALA A 299 -11.06 9.61 14.52
N THR A 300 -12.10 10.31 14.10
CA THR A 300 -12.91 11.15 15.00
C THR A 300 -13.49 10.34 16.13
N GLN A 301 -14.08 9.18 15.83
CA GLN A 301 -14.69 8.32 16.84
C GLN A 301 -13.67 7.82 17.86
N LEU A 302 -12.49 7.41 17.44
CA LEU A 302 -11.42 6.99 18.35
C LEU A 302 -10.95 8.14 19.25
N MET A 303 -10.80 9.36 18.70
CA MET A 303 -10.44 10.55 19.50
C MET A 303 -11.53 10.91 20.52
N GLU A 304 -12.80 10.83 20.17
CA GLU A 304 -13.92 11.02 21.09
C GLU A 304 -13.93 9.99 22.24
N ARG A 305 -13.39 8.81 21.99
CA ARG A 305 -13.22 7.74 22.98
C ARG A 305 -11.90 7.84 23.77
N GLY A 306 -11.14 8.93 23.62
CA GLY A 306 -9.94 9.23 24.42
C GLY A 306 -8.62 8.70 23.85
N PHE A 307 -8.61 8.15 22.64
CA PHE A 307 -7.36 7.75 21.98
C PHE A 307 -6.66 8.95 21.35
N LYS A 308 -5.33 9.03 21.51
CA LYS A 308 -4.52 9.99 20.77
C LYS A 308 -4.20 9.43 19.38
N LEU A 309 -4.35 10.25 18.34
CA LEU A 309 -3.86 9.95 17.01
C LEU A 309 -2.61 10.78 16.70
N VAL A 310 -1.62 10.12 16.11
CA VAL A 310 -0.41 10.79 15.61
C VAL A 310 -0.82 11.91 14.66
N SER A 311 -0.21 13.08 14.82
CA SER A 311 -0.50 14.33 14.11
C SER A 311 -1.96 14.86 14.25
N GLY A 312 -2.74 14.33 15.20
CA GLY A 312 -4.10 14.79 15.50
C GLY A 312 -5.17 14.39 14.48
N GLY A 313 -5.00 13.26 13.76
CA GLY A 313 -6.01 12.75 12.82
C GLY A 313 -5.45 12.30 11.48
N THR A 314 -6.27 12.32 10.41
CA THR A 314 -5.87 11.85 9.08
C THR A 314 -6.47 12.69 7.95
N ASP A 315 -5.70 12.85 6.88
CA ASP A 315 -6.11 13.45 5.60
C ASP A 315 -6.18 12.39 4.47
N ASN A 316 -5.89 11.12 4.77
CA ASN A 316 -5.83 10.04 3.78
C ASN A 316 -6.53 8.75 4.27
N HIS A 317 -6.09 7.59 3.83
CA HIS A 317 -6.71 6.28 4.05
C HIS A 317 -6.30 5.60 5.36
N LEU A 318 -5.34 6.13 6.10
CA LEU A 318 -4.80 5.50 7.30
C LEU A 318 -4.75 6.47 8.48
N MET A 319 -4.70 5.91 9.68
CA MET A 319 -4.39 6.61 10.91
C MET A 319 -3.43 5.78 11.75
N LEU A 320 -2.68 6.45 12.60
CA LEU A 320 -1.78 5.83 13.56
C LEU A 320 -2.24 6.21 14.98
N VAL A 321 -2.73 5.23 15.70
CA VAL A 321 -3.21 5.40 17.08
C VAL A 321 -2.05 5.31 18.03
N ASP A 322 -1.83 6.34 18.86
CA ASP A 322 -0.85 6.36 19.94
C ASP A 322 -1.49 5.80 21.20
N LEU A 323 -1.18 4.54 21.50
CA LEU A 323 -1.77 3.79 22.62
C LEU A 323 -1.23 4.17 23.99
N ARG A 324 -0.17 5.01 24.06
CA ARG A 324 0.37 5.53 25.32
C ARG A 324 -0.70 6.31 26.09
N SER A 325 -1.62 6.95 25.39
CA SER A 325 -2.76 7.68 25.98
C SER A 325 -3.69 6.81 26.83
N VAL A 326 -3.74 5.50 26.53
CA VAL A 326 -4.59 4.51 27.23
C VAL A 326 -3.78 3.47 28.01
N GLY A 327 -2.46 3.70 28.16
CA GLY A 327 -1.56 2.83 28.93
C GLY A 327 -1.43 1.42 28.36
N MET A 328 -1.32 1.30 27.03
CA MET A 328 -1.23 0.02 26.32
C MET A 328 -0.10 0.03 25.29
N THR A 329 0.51 -1.13 25.05
CA THR A 329 1.49 -1.31 23.96
C THR A 329 0.82 -1.74 22.66
N GLY A 330 1.50 -1.50 21.52
CA GLY A 330 1.04 -1.96 20.22
C GLY A 330 0.85 -3.48 20.16
N LYS A 331 1.77 -4.24 20.76
CA LYS A 331 1.68 -5.70 20.85
C LYS A 331 0.43 -6.18 21.60
N GLN A 332 0.05 -5.49 22.67
CA GLN A 332 -1.15 -5.82 23.43
C GLN A 332 -2.41 -5.52 22.62
N ALA A 333 -2.49 -4.33 22.00
CA ALA A 333 -3.63 -3.93 21.19
C ALA A 333 -3.82 -4.83 19.96
N ASP A 334 -2.73 -5.14 19.24
CA ASP A 334 -2.73 -6.05 18.09
C ASP A 334 -3.30 -7.43 18.44
N ARG A 335 -2.89 -8.00 19.58
CA ARG A 335 -3.45 -9.25 20.11
C ARG A 335 -4.96 -9.12 20.41
N LEU A 336 -5.34 -8.08 21.16
CA LEU A 336 -6.75 -7.90 21.58
C LEU A 336 -7.68 -7.72 20.37
N VAL A 337 -7.33 -6.85 19.40
CA VAL A 337 -8.21 -6.66 18.25
C VAL A 337 -8.34 -7.94 17.41
N SER A 338 -7.29 -8.77 17.34
CA SER A 338 -7.33 -10.07 16.68
C SER A 338 -8.30 -11.04 17.35
N GLU A 339 -8.47 -10.98 18.68
CA GLU A 339 -9.41 -11.82 19.45
C GLU A 339 -10.88 -11.53 19.13
N ILE A 340 -11.18 -10.38 18.54
CA ILE A 340 -12.52 -9.96 18.12
C ILE A 340 -12.68 -9.89 16.60
N ASN A 341 -11.89 -10.66 15.84
CA ASN A 341 -11.93 -10.74 14.38
C ASN A 341 -11.69 -9.39 13.69
N ILE A 342 -10.83 -8.54 14.23
CA ILE A 342 -10.35 -7.33 13.58
C ILE A 342 -8.87 -7.52 13.26
N THR A 343 -8.52 -7.39 11.98
CA THR A 343 -7.14 -7.51 11.51
C THR A 343 -6.50 -6.12 11.37
N ALA A 344 -5.46 -5.86 12.14
CA ALA A 344 -4.71 -4.61 12.14
C ALA A 344 -3.21 -4.93 12.27
N ASN A 345 -2.37 -3.94 12.44
CA ASN A 345 -0.96 -4.18 12.78
C ASN A 345 -0.43 -3.19 13.82
N LYS A 346 0.34 -3.72 14.78
CA LYS A 346 1.15 -2.85 15.63
C LYS A 346 2.14 -2.05 14.78
N ASN A 347 2.42 -0.82 15.20
CA ASN A 347 3.33 0.09 14.49
C ASN A 347 4.05 0.99 15.49
N THR A 348 5.31 1.34 15.20
CA THR A 348 5.99 2.39 15.96
C THR A 348 5.27 3.71 15.76
N VAL A 349 5.23 4.52 16.80
CA VAL A 349 4.84 5.94 16.71
C VAL A 349 6.10 6.80 16.65
N PRO A 350 6.04 8.02 16.14
CA PRO A 350 7.19 8.93 16.21
C PRO A 350 7.69 9.07 17.65
N PHE A 351 9.01 9.01 17.82
CA PHE A 351 9.65 9.07 19.13
C PHE A 351 9.20 7.97 20.11
N ASP A 352 8.97 6.78 19.57
CA ASP A 352 8.50 5.62 20.34
C ASP A 352 9.58 5.18 21.35
N PRO A 353 9.25 5.08 22.65
CA PRO A 353 10.19 4.57 23.64
C PRO A 353 10.34 3.05 23.61
N GLU A 354 9.39 2.34 22.95
CA GLU A 354 9.36 0.89 22.88
C GLU A 354 10.20 0.35 21.73
N SER A 355 10.62 -0.91 21.84
CA SER A 355 11.31 -1.59 20.75
C SER A 355 10.39 -1.85 19.55
N PRO A 356 10.92 -2.04 18.33
CA PRO A 356 10.10 -2.37 17.14
C PRO A 356 9.27 -3.66 17.25
N PHE A 357 9.59 -4.54 18.20
CA PHE A 357 8.83 -5.77 18.46
C PHE A 357 7.63 -5.58 19.39
N VAL A 358 7.63 -4.49 20.16
CA VAL A 358 6.58 -4.14 21.13
C VAL A 358 5.72 -3.02 20.58
N THR A 359 6.32 -1.89 20.23
CA THR A 359 5.71 -0.65 19.70
C THR A 359 4.69 -0.01 20.65
N SER A 360 4.38 1.26 20.42
CA SER A 360 3.36 1.98 21.18
C SER A 360 2.13 2.34 20.34
N GLY A 361 2.07 1.91 19.08
CA GLY A 361 0.99 2.28 18.18
C GLY A 361 0.25 1.10 17.54
N LEU A 362 -0.94 1.43 17.05
CA LEU A 362 -1.75 0.58 16.18
C LEU A 362 -2.06 1.34 14.90
N ARG A 363 -1.68 0.79 13.74
CA ARG A 363 -2.01 1.37 12.43
C ARG A 363 -3.31 0.78 11.92
N LEU A 364 -4.24 1.65 11.54
CA LEU A 364 -5.55 1.31 10.99
C LEU A 364 -5.73 1.98 9.63
N GLY A 365 -6.43 1.33 8.73
CA GLY A 365 -6.76 1.85 7.41
C GLY A 365 -8.15 1.47 6.95
N SER A 366 -8.67 2.22 5.99
CA SER A 366 -10.04 2.09 5.51
C SER A 366 -10.23 1.42 4.14
N PRO A 367 -9.20 1.17 3.29
CA PRO A 367 -9.44 0.76 1.90
C PRO A 367 -10.20 -0.55 1.74
N ALA A 368 -9.84 -1.59 2.49
CA ALA A 368 -10.42 -2.92 2.34
C ALA A 368 -11.93 -2.94 2.66
N LEU A 369 -12.33 -2.36 3.77
CA LEU A 369 -13.73 -2.32 4.17
C LEU A 369 -14.55 -1.33 3.34
N SER A 370 -13.94 -0.26 2.83
CA SER A 370 -14.57 0.60 1.82
C SER A 370 -14.83 -0.16 0.51
N SER A 371 -13.95 -1.07 0.12
CA SER A 371 -14.16 -1.98 -1.03
C SER A 371 -15.30 -2.97 -0.79
N ARG A 372 -15.59 -3.33 0.47
CA ARG A 372 -16.77 -4.14 0.85
C ARG A 372 -18.07 -3.33 0.85
N GLY A 373 -18.02 -2.01 0.67
CA GLY A 373 -19.18 -1.14 0.62
C GLY A 373 -19.57 -0.50 1.96
N MET A 374 -18.74 -0.61 2.99
CA MET A 374 -18.97 0.04 4.29
C MET A 374 -18.77 1.55 4.17
N GLY A 375 -19.65 2.33 4.82
CA GLY A 375 -19.62 3.78 4.85
C GLY A 375 -19.21 4.32 6.22
N GLU A 376 -19.30 5.65 6.38
CA GLU A 376 -18.88 6.36 7.59
C GLU A 376 -19.59 5.86 8.87
N GLY A 377 -20.87 5.45 8.76
CA GLY A 377 -21.63 4.91 9.89
C GLY A 377 -21.01 3.61 10.43
N GLU A 378 -20.63 2.70 9.52
CA GLU A 378 -19.98 1.45 9.89
C GLU A 378 -18.57 1.72 10.45
N PHE A 379 -17.82 2.69 9.90
CA PHE A 379 -16.49 3.02 10.42
C PHE A 379 -16.53 3.70 11.79
N LYS A 380 -17.55 4.47 12.12
CA LYS A 380 -17.80 4.95 13.50
C LYS A 380 -18.07 3.77 14.44
N GLU A 381 -18.91 2.82 14.00
CA GLU A 381 -19.20 1.61 14.79
C GLU A 381 -17.94 0.76 15.00
N ILE A 382 -17.09 0.59 13.98
CA ILE A 382 -15.79 -0.09 14.10
C ILE A 382 -14.89 0.63 15.10
N GLY A 383 -14.85 1.96 15.07
CA GLY A 383 -14.14 2.77 16.07
C GLY A 383 -14.63 2.52 17.49
N ASN A 384 -15.95 2.40 17.70
CA ASN A 384 -16.52 2.06 18.99
C ASN A 384 -16.17 0.64 19.44
N ILE A 385 -16.27 -0.37 18.55
CA ILE A 385 -15.91 -1.76 18.85
C ILE A 385 -14.45 -1.85 19.31
N ILE A 386 -13.53 -1.21 18.59
CA ILE A 386 -12.11 -1.17 18.95
C ILE A 386 -11.93 -0.51 20.32
N ALA A 387 -12.55 0.64 20.54
CA ALA A 387 -12.45 1.39 21.78
C ALA A 387 -12.99 0.60 22.97
N ASP A 388 -14.19 0.02 22.83
CA ASP A 388 -14.84 -0.78 23.90
C ASP A 388 -13.94 -1.92 24.36
N TYR A 389 -13.40 -2.69 23.39
CA TYR A 389 -12.58 -3.85 23.73
C TYR A 389 -11.19 -3.49 24.26
N LEU A 390 -10.51 -2.51 23.67
CA LEU A 390 -9.22 -2.08 24.18
C LEU A 390 -9.31 -1.45 25.57
N LEU A 391 -10.30 -0.59 25.82
CA LEU A 391 -10.49 0.04 27.14
C LEU A 391 -10.93 -0.96 28.22
N SER A 392 -11.64 -2.01 27.86
CA SER A 392 -11.98 -3.11 28.76
C SER A 392 -10.77 -4.00 29.13
N LYS A 393 -9.63 -3.82 28.43
CA LYS A 393 -8.40 -4.64 28.57
C LYS A 393 -8.64 -6.14 28.35
N GLY A 394 -9.60 -6.49 27.51
CA GLY A 394 -9.90 -7.87 27.14
C GLY A 394 -10.92 -8.56 28.03
N ASP A 395 -11.88 -7.82 28.60
CA ASP A 395 -13.01 -8.40 29.34
C ASP A 395 -13.84 -9.35 28.45
N GLU A 396 -14.13 -10.55 28.94
CA GLU A 396 -14.81 -11.60 28.16
C GLU A 396 -16.26 -11.27 27.80
N VAL A 397 -16.97 -10.48 28.62
CA VAL A 397 -18.35 -10.05 28.31
C VAL A 397 -18.31 -9.05 27.16
N VAL A 398 -17.40 -8.08 27.23
CA VAL A 398 -17.18 -7.09 26.18
C VAL A 398 -16.71 -7.76 24.89
N LYS A 399 -15.83 -8.75 25.00
CA LYS A 399 -15.36 -9.55 23.84
C LYS A 399 -16.51 -10.20 23.09
N HIS A 400 -17.43 -10.84 23.82
CA HIS A 400 -18.58 -11.51 23.22
C HIS A 400 -19.50 -10.51 22.48
N ASP A 401 -19.77 -9.35 23.09
CA ASP A 401 -20.53 -8.27 22.44
C ASP A 401 -19.81 -7.80 21.15
N CYS A 402 -18.52 -7.51 21.24
CA CYS A 402 -17.73 -7.07 20.10
C CYS A 402 -17.73 -8.08 18.95
N LEU A 403 -17.56 -9.37 19.24
CA LEU A 403 -17.63 -10.45 18.24
C LEU A 403 -18.98 -10.48 17.51
N ASN A 404 -20.09 -10.29 18.24
CA ASN A 404 -21.44 -10.24 17.65
C ASN A 404 -21.61 -9.03 16.73
N ARG A 405 -21.10 -7.87 17.14
CA ARG A 405 -21.14 -6.64 16.34
C ARG A 405 -20.27 -6.76 15.09
N VAL A 406 -19.06 -7.32 15.19
CA VAL A 406 -18.18 -7.62 14.05
C VAL A 406 -18.88 -8.57 13.07
N LYS A 407 -19.45 -9.67 13.59
CA LYS A 407 -20.20 -10.62 12.76
C LYS A 407 -21.35 -9.95 12.03
N SER A 408 -22.13 -9.12 12.72
CA SER A 408 -23.25 -8.37 12.11
C SER A 408 -22.79 -7.47 10.96
N LEU A 409 -21.65 -6.78 11.11
CA LEU A 409 -21.07 -5.97 10.04
C LEU A 409 -20.63 -6.84 8.86
N CYS A 410 -19.96 -7.95 9.11
CA CYS A 410 -19.52 -8.88 8.07
C CYS A 410 -20.68 -9.50 7.28
N ASP A 411 -21.78 -9.86 7.97
CA ASP A 411 -22.99 -10.42 7.36
C ASP A 411 -23.73 -9.40 6.47
N ARG A 412 -23.75 -8.12 6.86
CA ARG A 412 -24.37 -7.04 6.07
C ARG A 412 -23.57 -6.67 4.84
N PHE A 413 -22.25 -6.87 4.85
CA PHE A 413 -21.34 -6.52 3.77
C PHE A 413 -20.54 -7.76 3.34
N PRO A 414 -21.16 -8.76 2.68
CA PRO A 414 -20.50 -10.01 2.33
C PRO A 414 -19.41 -9.80 1.28
N LEU A 415 -18.22 -10.37 1.53
CA LEU A 415 -17.12 -10.33 0.58
C LEU A 415 -17.26 -11.48 -0.43
N TYR A 416 -17.15 -11.17 -1.74
CA TYR A 416 -17.23 -12.13 -2.83
C TYR A 416 -18.43 -13.09 -2.69
N PRO A 417 -19.68 -12.57 -2.62
CA PRO A 417 -20.87 -13.39 -2.34
C PRO A 417 -21.12 -14.47 -3.40
N GLN A 418 -20.65 -14.27 -4.63
CA GLN A 418 -20.77 -15.18 -5.74
C GLN A 418 -19.76 -16.34 -5.71
N ILE A 419 -18.68 -16.25 -4.92
CA ILE A 419 -17.75 -17.37 -4.74
C ILE A 419 -18.33 -18.34 -3.70
N LYS A 420 -18.89 -19.47 -4.19
CA LYS A 420 -19.40 -20.51 -3.30
C LYS A 420 -18.24 -21.26 -2.66
N THR A 421 -18.28 -21.41 -1.35
CA THR A 421 -17.43 -22.35 -0.63
C THR A 421 -18.14 -23.70 -0.60
N ALA A 422 -17.43 -24.79 -0.88
CA ALA A 422 -17.98 -26.10 -0.55
C ALA A 422 -18.25 -26.14 0.98
N ALA A 423 -19.39 -26.70 1.38
CA ALA A 423 -19.65 -26.93 2.79
C ALA A 423 -18.46 -27.72 3.34
N VAL A 424 -17.74 -27.14 4.30
CA VAL A 424 -16.74 -27.89 5.06
C VAL A 424 -17.52 -28.98 5.76
N VAL A 425 -17.37 -30.22 5.27
CA VAL A 425 -17.87 -31.39 5.96
C VAL A 425 -17.04 -31.47 7.24
N ALA A 426 -17.67 -31.09 8.35
CA ALA A 426 -17.08 -31.11 9.68
C ALA A 426 -16.69 -32.55 10.10
#